data_f21b27e7a34942b8e6ff484e1a7a1cc0
#
_entry.id   f21b27e7a34942b8e6ff484e1a7a1cc0
#
_cell.length_a   1.000
_cell.length_b   1.000
_cell.length_c   1.000
_cell.angle_alpha   90.00
_cell.angle_beta   90.00
_cell.angle_gamma   90.00
#
_symmetry.space_group_name_H-M   'P 1'
#
loop_
_entity.id
_entity.type
_entity.pdbx_description
1 polymer ?
#
loop_
_entity_poly.entity_id
_entity_poly.type
_entity_poly.pdbx_seq_one_letter_code
_entity_poly.pdbx_strand_id
1 'polypeptide(L)'
;MLRVINTPRRGIGDKTIETLTEEATTRELSLYETISKGKELEFKNLIEDLTKASESLSLTELIDEILEKTGIKKELSTSKLLEDEIRLENLNEIKGVTKSYEEEYGTASLGDFLDEISLVSDMSEHQDSSNRVSLMTVHSVKGLEFDYVFIVGMEEGI
;
A
#
# COMPACT_ATOMS: atom_id res chain seq x y z
N MET A 1 -6.20 2.13 9.73
CA MET A 1 -5.21 1.96 10.81
C MET A 1 -4.86 0.50 11.05
N LEU A 2 -5.79 -0.40 11.39
CA LEU A 2 -5.51 -1.80 11.78
C LEU A 2 -4.64 -2.59 10.78
N ARG A 3 -4.79 -2.36 9.48
CA ARG A 3 -3.99 -3.03 8.43
C ARG A 3 -2.49 -2.70 8.47
N VAL A 4 -2.09 -1.58 9.06
CA VAL A 4 -0.71 -1.06 8.99
C VAL A 4 -0.04 -0.89 10.36
N ILE A 5 -0.80 -0.89 11.47
CA ILE A 5 -0.26 -0.60 12.81
C ILE A 5 0.85 -1.58 13.22
N ASN A 6 0.80 -2.82 12.75
CA ASN A 6 1.79 -3.87 13.04
C ASN A 6 2.49 -4.39 11.77
N THR A 7 2.59 -3.58 10.74
CA THR A 7 3.30 -3.87 9.50
C THR A 7 4.26 -2.71 9.19
N PRO A 8 5.58 -2.92 9.30
CA PRO A 8 6.31 -4.09 9.84
C PRO A 8 5.95 -4.43 11.29
N ARG A 9 6.38 -5.58 11.77
CA ARG A 9 6.08 -6.02 13.13
C ARG A 9 6.63 -5.05 14.18
N ARG A 10 5.72 -4.41 14.94
CA ARG A 10 6.05 -3.49 16.05
C ARG A 10 5.80 -4.09 17.42
N GLY A 11 5.36 -5.36 17.49
CA GLY A 11 5.01 -6.03 18.75
C GLY A 11 3.71 -5.48 19.35
N ILE A 12 2.82 -4.98 18.53
CA ILE A 12 1.45 -4.59 18.89
C ILE A 12 0.58 -5.81 18.61
N GLY A 13 0.24 -6.57 19.64
CA GLY A 13 -0.53 -7.80 19.51
C GLY A 13 -2.04 -7.59 19.55
N ASP A 14 -2.79 -8.65 19.25
CA ASP A 14 -4.26 -8.63 19.18
C ASP A 14 -4.87 -8.14 20.50
N LYS A 15 -4.32 -8.56 21.65
CA LYS A 15 -4.78 -8.10 22.96
C LYS A 15 -4.70 -6.58 23.14
N THR A 16 -3.67 -5.94 22.60
CA THR A 16 -3.56 -4.46 22.61
C THR A 16 -4.64 -3.83 21.73
N ILE A 17 -4.88 -4.42 20.56
CA ILE A 17 -5.92 -3.96 19.65
C ILE A 17 -7.32 -4.10 20.27
N GLU A 18 -7.60 -5.23 20.92
CA GLU A 18 -8.86 -5.45 21.65
C GLU A 18 -9.06 -4.39 22.74
N THR A 19 -8.06 -4.16 23.58
CA THR A 19 -8.12 -3.14 24.63
C THR A 19 -8.38 -1.74 24.04
N LEU A 20 -7.68 -1.35 22.98
CA LEU A 20 -7.91 -0.08 22.30
C LEU A 20 -9.34 0.03 21.72
N THR A 21 -9.88 -1.09 21.20
CA THR A 21 -11.23 -1.12 20.63
C THR A 21 -12.29 -0.95 21.72
N GLU A 22 -12.11 -1.59 22.86
CA GLU A 22 -13.00 -1.43 24.02
C GLU A 22 -12.97 -0.01 24.58
N GLU A 23 -11.78 0.57 24.73
CA GLU A 23 -11.60 1.97 25.17
C GLU A 23 -12.22 2.95 24.17
N ALA A 24 -12.01 2.76 22.88
CA ALA A 24 -12.58 3.58 21.82
C ALA A 24 -14.11 3.57 21.85
N THR A 25 -14.70 2.38 21.97
CA THR A 25 -16.16 2.20 22.07
C THR A 25 -16.72 2.88 23.35
N THR A 26 -16.05 2.70 24.50
CA THR A 26 -16.51 3.27 25.77
C THR A 26 -16.43 4.81 25.79
N ARG A 27 -15.44 5.37 25.09
CA ARG A 27 -15.20 6.82 25.06
C ARG A 27 -15.80 7.53 23.85
N GLU A 28 -16.45 6.77 22.95
CA GLU A 28 -16.98 7.27 21.67
C GLU A 28 -15.91 7.98 20.81
N LEU A 29 -14.68 7.45 20.81
CA LEU A 29 -13.54 7.95 20.07
C LEU A 29 -13.16 6.99 18.96
N SER A 30 -12.40 7.48 17.96
CA SER A 30 -11.74 6.60 17.01
C SER A 30 -10.61 5.81 17.68
N LEU A 31 -10.25 4.66 17.11
CA LEU A 31 -9.10 3.88 17.57
C LEU A 31 -7.79 4.70 17.60
N TYR A 32 -7.63 5.63 16.66
CA TYR A 32 -6.45 6.47 16.57
C TYR A 32 -6.39 7.51 17.70
N GLU A 33 -7.51 8.12 18.04
CA GLU A 33 -7.61 9.10 19.14
C GLU A 33 -7.39 8.45 20.50
N THR A 34 -7.77 7.17 20.65
CA THR A 34 -7.61 6.43 21.90
C THR A 34 -6.16 6.11 22.23
N ILE A 35 -5.28 6.06 21.23
CA ILE A 35 -3.85 5.79 21.44
C ILE A 35 -3.20 6.89 22.29
N SER A 36 -2.67 6.50 23.46
CA SER A 36 -2.07 7.44 24.42
C SER A 36 -0.76 6.96 25.05
N LYS A 37 -0.37 5.70 24.86
CA LYS A 37 0.83 5.11 25.50
C LYS A 37 1.32 3.89 24.71
N GLY A 38 2.48 3.36 25.11
CA GLY A 38 3.02 2.10 24.58
C GLY A 38 3.57 2.21 23.16
N LYS A 39 3.77 1.06 22.53
CA LYS A 39 4.27 0.96 21.14
C LYS A 39 3.28 1.53 20.10
N GLU A 40 2.01 1.49 20.42
CA GLU A 40 0.96 2.12 19.63
C GLU A 40 1.10 3.65 19.60
N LEU A 41 1.61 4.28 20.68
CA LEU A 41 1.92 5.70 20.65
C LEU A 41 3.14 6.01 19.76
N GLU A 42 4.15 5.15 19.74
CA GLU A 42 5.27 5.29 18.80
C GLU A 42 4.77 5.24 17.36
N PHE A 43 3.84 4.33 17.05
CA PHE A 43 3.20 4.27 15.75
C PHE A 43 2.39 5.53 15.44
N LYS A 44 1.63 6.05 16.39
CA LYS A 44 0.87 7.30 16.23
C LYS A 44 1.79 8.47 15.92
N ASN A 45 2.87 8.63 16.67
CA ASN A 45 3.88 9.67 16.44
C ASN A 45 4.52 9.53 15.06
N LEU A 46 4.84 8.30 14.63
CA LEU A 46 5.34 8.05 13.28
C LEU A 46 4.37 8.53 12.18
N ILE A 47 3.08 8.25 12.33
CA ILE A 47 2.08 8.71 11.36
C ILE A 47 1.95 10.25 11.38
N GLU A 48 1.97 10.87 12.55
CA GLU A 48 1.94 12.34 12.67
C GLU A 48 3.16 13.00 12.04
N ASP A 49 4.35 12.42 12.21
CA ASP A 49 5.58 12.90 11.59
C ASP A 49 5.56 12.75 10.06
N LEU A 50 5.05 11.63 9.54
CA LEU A 50 4.88 11.42 8.11
C LEU A 50 3.80 12.35 7.51
N THR A 51 2.73 12.60 8.25
CA THR A 51 1.70 13.57 7.84
C THR A 51 2.28 14.98 7.73
N LYS A 52 3.10 15.41 8.68
CA LYS A 52 3.80 16.71 8.59
C LYS A 52 4.78 16.74 7.42
N ALA A 53 5.51 15.65 7.19
CA ALA A 53 6.45 15.54 6.08
C ALA A 53 5.74 15.65 4.73
N SER A 54 4.53 15.10 4.60
CA SER A 54 3.74 15.18 3.36
C SER A 54 3.33 16.59 2.94
N GLU A 55 3.40 17.57 3.85
CA GLU A 55 3.10 18.98 3.53
C GLU A 55 4.25 19.68 2.79
N SER A 56 5.46 19.11 2.81
CA SER A 56 6.66 19.76 2.28
C SER A 56 7.48 18.90 1.31
N LEU A 57 7.35 17.59 1.37
CA LEU A 57 8.05 16.67 0.50
C LEU A 57 7.27 16.43 -0.80
N SER A 58 7.98 16.16 -1.88
CA SER A 58 7.39 15.59 -3.08
C SER A 58 6.86 14.18 -2.84
N LEU A 59 6.00 13.66 -3.71
CA LEU A 59 5.44 12.30 -3.59
C LEU A 59 6.54 11.24 -3.54
N THR A 60 7.55 11.37 -4.39
CA THR A 60 8.67 10.45 -4.46
C THR A 60 9.51 10.50 -3.18
N GLU A 61 9.80 11.71 -2.66
CA GLU A 61 10.51 11.88 -1.38
C GLU A 61 9.69 11.35 -0.20
N LEU A 62 8.36 11.56 -0.22
CA LEU A 62 7.47 11.04 0.81
C LEU A 62 7.45 9.51 0.84
N ILE A 63 7.43 8.85 -0.32
CA ILE A 63 7.55 7.38 -0.40
C ILE A 63 8.87 6.91 0.22
N ASP A 64 9.99 7.57 -0.11
CA ASP A 64 11.29 7.22 0.49
C ASP A 64 11.28 7.38 2.01
N GLU A 65 10.72 8.48 2.51
CA GLU A 65 10.59 8.74 3.94
C GLU A 65 9.72 7.70 4.65
N ILE A 66 8.59 7.31 4.03
CA ILE A 66 7.72 6.24 4.54
C ILE A 66 8.49 4.92 4.63
N LEU A 67 9.20 4.51 3.56
CA LEU A 67 9.92 3.24 3.52
C LEU A 67 11.05 3.19 4.57
N GLU A 68 11.75 4.29 4.78
CA GLU A 68 12.83 4.39 5.78
C GLU A 68 12.27 4.43 7.21
N LYS A 69 11.37 5.36 7.52
CA LYS A 69 10.85 5.55 8.88
C LYS A 69 10.01 4.39 9.38
N THR A 70 9.25 3.73 8.50
CA THR A 70 8.48 2.54 8.89
C THR A 70 9.36 1.32 9.10
N GLY A 71 10.56 1.28 8.50
CA GLY A 71 11.47 0.15 8.52
C GLY A 71 11.13 -0.98 7.54
N ILE A 72 10.12 -0.81 6.68
CA ILE A 72 9.71 -1.81 5.67
C ILE A 72 10.89 -2.16 4.76
N LYS A 73 11.57 -1.15 4.23
CA LYS A 73 12.72 -1.33 3.34
C LYS A 73 13.83 -2.15 4.01
N LYS A 74 14.13 -1.86 5.27
CA LYS A 74 15.14 -2.58 6.03
C LYS A 74 14.73 -4.04 6.29
N GLU A 75 13.46 -4.28 6.65
CA GLU A 75 12.94 -5.63 6.87
C GLU A 75 13.06 -6.48 5.59
N LEU A 76 12.56 -5.97 4.47
CA LEU A 76 12.60 -6.67 3.18
C LEU A 76 14.03 -6.89 2.68
N SER A 77 14.91 -5.89 2.78
CA SER A 77 16.29 -5.99 2.30
C SER A 77 17.16 -6.95 3.12
N THR A 78 16.80 -7.25 4.37
CA THR A 78 17.52 -8.20 5.24
C THR A 78 16.95 -9.60 5.17
N SER A 79 15.78 -9.77 4.59
CA SER A 79 15.16 -11.07 4.34
C SER A 79 15.92 -11.86 3.28
N LYS A 80 15.88 -13.19 3.40
CA LYS A 80 16.44 -14.13 2.41
C LYS A 80 15.36 -14.83 1.59
N LEU A 81 14.11 -14.39 1.74
CA LEU A 81 12.99 -14.97 1.02
C LEU A 81 12.83 -14.29 -0.34
N LEU A 82 12.68 -15.09 -1.38
CA LEU A 82 12.44 -14.59 -2.74
C LEU A 82 11.21 -13.68 -2.83
N GLU A 83 10.16 -14.01 -2.06
CA GLU A 83 8.95 -13.17 -1.98
C GLU A 83 9.23 -11.75 -1.47
N ASP A 84 10.15 -11.59 -0.53
CA ASP A 84 10.49 -10.29 0.02
C ASP A 84 11.39 -9.48 -0.94
N GLU A 85 12.20 -10.17 -1.76
CA GLU A 85 12.94 -9.55 -2.86
C GLU A 85 11.97 -8.97 -3.90
N ILE A 86 10.97 -9.75 -4.34
CA ILE A 86 9.92 -9.30 -5.25
C ILE A 86 9.13 -8.12 -4.64
N ARG A 87 8.80 -8.17 -3.35
CA ARG A 87 8.13 -7.06 -2.66
C ARG A 87 8.96 -5.78 -2.66
N LEU A 88 10.27 -5.91 -2.48
CA LEU A 88 11.18 -4.77 -2.53
C LEU A 88 11.26 -4.16 -3.94
N GLU A 89 11.26 -5.00 -4.98
CA GLU A 89 11.17 -4.55 -6.37
C GLU A 89 9.87 -3.79 -6.62
N ASN A 90 8.72 -4.33 -6.21
CA ASN A 90 7.41 -3.66 -6.34
C ASN A 90 7.38 -2.29 -5.62
N LEU A 91 8.03 -2.17 -4.46
CA LEU A 91 8.14 -0.88 -3.76
C LEU A 91 9.00 0.13 -4.54
N ASN A 92 10.03 -0.33 -5.25
CA ASN A 92 10.82 0.53 -6.14
C ASN A 92 10.02 0.95 -7.38
N GLU A 93 9.13 0.09 -7.90
CA GLU A 93 8.24 0.44 -9.01
C GLU A 93 7.27 1.57 -8.62
N ILE A 94 6.72 1.56 -7.40
CA ILE A 94 5.87 2.65 -6.90
C ILE A 94 6.60 4.00 -6.98
N LYS A 95 7.90 4.05 -6.69
CA LYS A 95 8.71 5.27 -6.84
C LYS A 95 8.82 5.73 -8.30
N GLY A 96 8.88 4.79 -9.22
CA GLY A 96 8.83 5.09 -10.66
C GLY A 96 7.49 5.73 -11.05
N VAL A 97 6.40 5.19 -10.52
CA VAL A 97 5.04 5.70 -10.77
C VAL A 97 4.88 7.12 -10.19
N THR A 98 5.31 7.36 -8.95
CA THR A 98 5.23 8.71 -8.36
C THR A 98 6.06 9.72 -9.12
N LYS A 99 7.26 9.34 -9.56
CA LYS A 99 8.12 10.21 -10.35
C LYS A 99 7.49 10.58 -11.70
N SER A 100 6.95 9.60 -12.42
CA SER A 100 6.25 9.85 -13.69
C SER A 100 5.03 10.77 -13.50
N TYR A 101 4.31 10.57 -12.40
CA TYR A 101 3.17 11.41 -12.05
C TYR A 101 3.59 12.87 -11.77
N GLU A 102 4.67 13.08 -11.03
CA GLU A 102 5.24 14.39 -10.76
C GLU A 102 5.77 15.09 -12.04
N GLU A 103 6.35 14.32 -12.96
CA GLU A 103 6.81 14.83 -14.25
C GLU A 103 5.64 15.28 -15.15
N GLU A 104 4.49 14.59 -15.07
CA GLU A 104 3.30 14.90 -15.87
C GLU A 104 2.46 16.05 -15.30
N TYR A 105 2.23 16.04 -13.98
CA TYR A 105 1.30 16.97 -13.32
C TYR A 105 1.99 18.08 -12.51
N GLY A 106 3.31 18.03 -12.35
CA GLY A 106 4.05 18.98 -11.53
C GLY A 106 3.91 18.71 -10.03
N THR A 107 3.70 19.78 -9.24
CA THR A 107 3.47 19.64 -7.80
C THR A 107 2.08 19.08 -7.51
N ALA A 108 2.00 17.77 -7.39
CA ALA A 108 0.76 17.06 -7.07
C ALA A 108 0.65 16.78 -5.58
N SER A 109 -0.55 16.91 -5.04
CA SER A 109 -0.82 16.52 -3.65
C SER A 109 -0.91 15.00 -3.52
N LEU A 110 -0.64 14.48 -2.31
CA LEU A 110 -0.86 13.07 -2.01
C LEU A 110 -2.30 12.64 -2.27
N GLY A 111 -3.28 13.53 -2.00
CA GLY A 111 -4.70 13.27 -2.24
C GLY A 111 -4.98 13.03 -3.71
N ASP A 112 -4.55 13.94 -4.59
CA ASP A 112 -4.75 13.83 -6.03
C ASP A 112 -4.13 12.55 -6.60
N PHE A 113 -2.92 12.19 -6.14
CA PHE A 113 -2.23 10.96 -6.53
C PHE A 113 -3.02 9.70 -6.11
N LEU A 114 -3.55 9.66 -4.88
CA LEU A 114 -4.33 8.52 -4.40
C LEU A 114 -5.67 8.41 -5.14
N ASP A 115 -6.31 9.52 -5.47
CA ASP A 115 -7.54 9.55 -6.25
C ASP A 115 -7.30 9.01 -7.67
N GLU A 116 -6.21 9.41 -8.33
CA GLU A 116 -5.81 8.91 -9.65
C GLU A 116 -5.57 7.40 -9.65
N ILE A 117 -4.79 6.88 -8.68
CA ILE A 117 -4.56 5.43 -8.57
C ILE A 117 -5.87 4.68 -8.33
N SER A 118 -6.77 5.22 -7.54
CA SER A 118 -8.07 4.59 -7.26
C SER A 118 -8.92 4.54 -8.54
N LEU A 119 -8.93 5.61 -9.33
CA LEU A 119 -9.63 5.66 -10.62
C LEU A 119 -9.07 4.64 -11.63
N VAL A 120 -7.75 4.51 -11.71
CA VAL A 120 -7.11 3.51 -12.59
C VAL A 120 -7.47 2.10 -12.18
N SER A 121 -7.55 1.82 -10.86
CA SER A 121 -7.99 0.53 -10.34
C SER A 121 -9.44 0.23 -10.72
N ASP A 122 -10.35 1.17 -10.50
CA ASP A 122 -11.78 1.02 -10.82
C ASP A 122 -12.04 0.94 -12.33
N MET A 123 -11.29 1.70 -13.14
CA MET A 123 -11.38 1.65 -14.61
C MET A 123 -10.87 0.32 -15.18
N SER A 124 -9.95 -0.36 -14.53
CA SER A 124 -9.50 -1.69 -14.95
C SER A 124 -10.59 -2.75 -14.75
N GLU A 125 -11.52 -2.54 -13.82
CA GLU A 125 -12.68 -3.41 -13.58
C GLU A 125 -13.88 -3.11 -14.49
N HIS A 126 -14.02 -1.90 -15.03
CA HIS A 126 -15.27 -1.45 -15.71
C HIS A 126 -15.12 -0.97 -17.16
N GLN A 127 -13.96 -1.05 -17.79
CA GLN A 127 -13.86 -0.66 -19.20
C GLN A 127 -14.30 -1.78 -20.15
N ASP A 128 -15.59 -1.83 -20.42
CA ASP A 128 -16.20 -2.45 -21.59
C ASP A 128 -15.74 -1.76 -22.87
N SER A 129 -14.59 -2.10 -23.40
CA SER A 129 -14.17 -1.67 -24.73
C SER A 129 -13.97 -2.88 -25.63
N SER A 130 -14.87 -3.03 -26.56
CA SER A 130 -15.10 -4.15 -27.46
C SER A 130 -13.98 -4.46 -28.47
N ASN A 131 -12.75 -3.97 -28.31
CA ASN A 131 -11.70 -4.24 -29.30
C ASN A 131 -10.28 -4.19 -28.70
N ARG A 132 -10.04 -4.97 -27.64
CA ARG A 132 -8.72 -5.07 -27.02
C ARG A 132 -8.41 -6.48 -26.54
N VAL A 133 -7.12 -6.78 -26.42
CA VAL A 133 -6.62 -7.97 -25.76
C VAL A 133 -6.29 -7.62 -24.32
N SER A 134 -6.87 -8.35 -23.38
CA SER A 134 -6.58 -8.20 -21.96
C SER A 134 -5.55 -9.25 -21.53
N LEU A 135 -4.49 -8.84 -20.86
CA LEU A 135 -3.49 -9.71 -20.25
C LEU A 135 -3.74 -9.76 -18.74
N MET A 136 -3.86 -10.95 -18.19
CA MET A 136 -4.13 -11.11 -16.77
C MET A 136 -3.64 -12.46 -16.25
N THR A 137 -3.50 -12.60 -14.94
CA THR A 137 -3.13 -13.86 -14.32
C THR A 137 -4.34 -14.79 -14.23
N VAL A 138 -4.10 -16.11 -14.09
CA VAL A 138 -5.16 -17.11 -13.89
C VAL A 138 -6.01 -16.79 -12.64
N HIS A 139 -5.42 -16.18 -11.61
CA HIS A 139 -6.16 -15.77 -10.42
C HIS A 139 -7.08 -14.56 -10.68
N SER A 140 -6.63 -13.62 -11.49
CA SER A 140 -7.41 -12.42 -11.82
C SER A 140 -8.60 -12.72 -12.75
N VAL A 141 -8.56 -13.84 -13.48
CA VAL A 141 -9.65 -14.28 -14.38
C VAL A 141 -10.81 -14.94 -13.62
N LYS A 142 -10.63 -15.30 -12.35
CA LYS A 142 -11.66 -16.01 -11.60
C LYS A 142 -12.96 -15.20 -11.53
N GLY A 143 -14.03 -15.78 -12.14
CA GLY A 143 -15.36 -15.16 -12.16
C GLY A 143 -15.62 -14.27 -13.38
N LEU A 144 -14.65 -14.13 -14.30
CA LEU A 144 -14.83 -13.45 -15.58
C LEU A 144 -15.07 -14.46 -16.70
N GLU A 145 -15.80 -14.05 -17.73
CA GLU A 145 -16.11 -14.83 -18.93
C GLU A 145 -15.62 -14.09 -20.18
N PHE A 146 -14.96 -14.81 -21.10
CA PHE A 146 -14.41 -14.26 -22.34
C PHE A 146 -14.74 -15.17 -23.53
N ASP A 147 -15.08 -14.58 -24.68
CA ASP A 147 -15.34 -15.33 -25.89
C ASP A 147 -14.12 -16.08 -26.42
N TYR A 148 -12.92 -15.55 -26.20
CA TYR A 148 -11.65 -16.14 -26.63
C TYR A 148 -10.63 -16.05 -25.47
N VAL A 149 -10.00 -17.17 -25.15
CA VAL A 149 -8.97 -17.27 -24.10
C VAL A 149 -7.73 -17.94 -24.66
N PHE A 150 -6.57 -17.29 -24.46
CA PHE A 150 -5.26 -17.86 -24.79
C PHE A 150 -4.46 -18.01 -23.49
N ILE A 151 -4.11 -19.23 -23.13
CA ILE A 151 -3.27 -19.52 -21.98
C ILE A 151 -1.84 -19.69 -22.49
N VAL A 152 -0.93 -18.85 -22.03
CA VAL A 152 0.49 -18.87 -22.40
C VAL A 152 1.33 -19.34 -21.22
N GLY A 153 2.57 -19.76 -21.47
CA GLY A 153 3.47 -20.22 -20.40
C GLY A 153 3.09 -21.60 -19.84
N MET A 154 2.49 -22.47 -20.67
CA MET A 154 2.12 -23.85 -20.29
C MET A 154 3.22 -24.86 -20.65
N GLU A 155 4.42 -24.40 -21.00
CA GLU A 155 5.55 -25.25 -21.34
C GLU A 155 6.09 -25.97 -20.11
N GLU A 156 6.51 -27.22 -20.31
CA GLU A 156 7.11 -28.03 -19.27
C GLU A 156 8.49 -27.44 -18.88
N GLY A 157 8.65 -27.01 -17.62
CA GLY A 157 9.93 -26.54 -17.07
C GLY A 157 10.06 -25.03 -16.86
N ILE A 158 8.96 -24.26 -16.87
CA ILE A 158 8.92 -22.88 -16.39
C ILE A 158 8.53 -22.82 -14.93
#